data_de6ad5dc55761f14f97ff6280cca96b5
#
_entry.id   de6ad5dc55761f14f97ff6280cca96b5
#
_cell.length_a   1.000
_cell.length_b   1.000
_cell.length_c   1.000
_cell.angle_alpha   90.00
_cell.angle_beta   90.00
_cell.angle_gamma   90.00
#
_symmetry.space_group_name_H-M   'P 1'
#
loop_
_entity.id
_entity.type
_entity.pdbx_description
1 polymer ?
#
loop_
_entity_poly.entity_id
_entity_poly.type
_entity_poly.pdbx_seq_one_letter_code
_entity_poly.pdbx_strand_id
1 'polypeptide(L)'
;MLRYQVALSDISFKVMGANLRLFKAMHLPVISTARPFEFYRKVFFEDACQADVLSSLASKRVVDIGCGLTPFTEDSMFQVCRRSGVDFYGIDPKLADGFKFGLFDRLKSVATGATSMPRADMPGQEKAIAAFADNLPFADQSVDLILSCWLLFAWIQDETLLVRIFTEFDRVLVPRGHISLFPTMGWPSVERRYPSLAKLLASYQVSQRFLVGVNPSSMPPTFVTRLVKYLI
;
A
#
# COMPACT_ATOMS: atom_id res chain seq x y z
N MET A 1 -4.23 -17.83 14.07
CA MET A 1 -3.73 -16.48 14.48
C MET A 1 -3.75 -16.41 16.01
N LEU A 2 -2.64 -15.99 16.64
CA LEU A 2 -2.55 -15.94 18.09
C LEU A 2 -3.23 -14.67 18.62
N ARG A 3 -4.05 -14.80 19.68
CA ARG A 3 -4.85 -13.68 20.25
C ARG A 3 -3.98 -12.47 20.65
N TYR A 4 -2.74 -12.69 21.12
CA TYR A 4 -1.86 -11.60 21.51
C TYR A 4 -1.38 -10.77 20.29
N GLN A 5 -1.23 -11.37 19.11
CA GLN A 5 -0.85 -10.65 17.88
C GLN A 5 -1.94 -9.66 17.46
N VAL A 6 -3.20 -10.08 17.56
CA VAL A 6 -4.36 -9.20 17.30
C VAL A 6 -4.36 -8.04 18.29
N ALA A 7 -4.20 -8.31 19.59
CA ALA A 7 -4.16 -7.27 20.62
C ALA A 7 -3.00 -6.27 20.40
N LEU A 8 -1.80 -6.75 20.05
CA LEU A 8 -0.66 -5.89 19.75
C LEU A 8 -0.93 -5.01 18.52
N SER A 9 -1.49 -5.58 17.45
CA SER A 9 -1.83 -4.80 16.27
C SER A 9 -2.90 -3.74 16.58
N ASP A 10 -3.90 -4.05 17.41
CA ASP A 10 -4.93 -3.10 17.82
C ASP A 10 -4.34 -1.92 18.62
N ILE A 11 -3.37 -2.19 19.49
CA ILE A 11 -2.61 -1.15 20.21
C ILE A 11 -1.83 -0.29 19.21
N SER A 12 -1.14 -0.92 18.26
CA SER A 12 -0.39 -0.23 17.21
C SER A 12 -1.28 0.72 16.40
N PHE A 13 -2.48 0.26 16.01
CA PHE A 13 -3.44 1.09 15.28
C PHE A 13 -4.04 2.22 16.12
N LYS A 14 -4.25 2.02 17.43
CA LYS A 14 -4.66 3.10 18.35
C LYS A 14 -3.60 4.20 18.42
N VAL A 15 -2.32 3.83 18.56
CA VAL A 15 -1.18 4.77 18.57
C VAL A 15 -1.07 5.50 17.23
N MET A 16 -1.10 4.78 16.10
CA MET A 16 -1.07 5.40 14.77
C MET A 16 -2.24 6.36 14.56
N GLY A 17 -3.45 5.98 14.96
CA GLY A 17 -4.63 6.84 14.86
C GLY A 17 -4.55 8.08 15.76
N ALA A 18 -3.96 7.99 16.95
CA ALA A 18 -3.70 9.14 17.80
C ALA A 18 -2.69 10.11 17.17
N ASN A 19 -1.59 9.58 16.65
CA ASN A 19 -0.57 10.37 15.93
C ASN A 19 -1.19 11.07 14.71
N LEU A 20 -2.01 10.36 13.92
CA LEU A 20 -2.68 10.95 12.76
C LEU A 20 -3.62 12.11 13.16
N ARG A 21 -4.40 11.96 14.24
CA ARG A 21 -5.25 13.04 14.74
C ARG A 21 -4.43 14.26 15.18
N LEU A 22 -3.31 14.02 15.84
CA LEU A 22 -2.38 15.09 16.23
C LEU A 22 -1.82 15.82 14.99
N PHE A 23 -1.36 15.08 13.98
CA PHE A 23 -0.88 15.66 12.72
C PHE A 23 -1.95 16.53 12.04
N LYS A 24 -3.19 16.03 11.96
CA LYS A 24 -4.31 16.79 11.40
C LYS A 24 -4.63 18.04 12.21
N ALA A 25 -4.64 17.94 13.54
CA ALA A 25 -4.89 19.08 14.43
C ALA A 25 -3.80 20.16 14.34
N MET A 26 -2.57 19.78 14.10
CA MET A 26 -1.43 20.70 13.90
C MET A 26 -1.33 21.24 12.47
N HIS A 27 -2.26 20.90 11.58
CA HIS A 27 -2.24 21.26 10.15
C HIS A 27 -0.92 20.91 9.44
N LEU A 28 -0.26 19.84 9.89
CA LEU A 28 0.98 19.40 9.28
C LEU A 28 0.71 18.79 7.90
N PRO A 29 1.57 19.06 6.91
CA PRO A 29 1.39 18.56 5.57
C PRO A 29 1.42 17.02 5.57
N VAL A 30 0.56 16.41 4.75
CA VAL A 30 0.64 14.97 4.50
C VAL A 30 1.96 14.68 3.80
N ILE A 31 2.82 13.94 4.47
CA ILE A 31 4.17 13.63 4.02
C ILE A 31 4.09 12.45 3.06
N SER A 32 4.55 12.65 1.83
CA SER A 32 4.74 11.56 0.86
C SER A 32 6.03 10.82 1.16
N THR A 33 6.03 9.50 1.01
CA THR A 33 7.21 8.68 1.26
C THR A 33 7.62 7.93 -0.01
N ALA A 34 8.93 7.80 -0.18
CA ALA A 34 9.52 6.84 -1.10
C ALA A 34 9.96 5.61 -0.30
N ARG A 35 9.58 4.43 -0.75
CA ARG A 35 10.03 3.18 -0.13
C ARG A 35 10.83 2.37 -1.14
N PRO A 36 11.98 1.83 -0.71
CA PRO A 36 12.82 1.01 -1.58
C PRO A 36 12.13 -0.32 -1.93
N PHE A 37 12.57 -0.95 -3.01
CA PHE A 37 12.14 -2.27 -3.43
C PHE A 37 12.26 -3.30 -2.30
N GLU A 38 13.36 -3.25 -1.56
CA GLU A 38 13.63 -4.12 -0.42
C GLU A 38 12.53 -4.11 0.65
N PHE A 39 11.92 -2.93 0.87
CA PHE A 39 10.80 -2.82 1.79
C PHE A 39 9.58 -3.61 1.28
N TYR A 40 9.19 -3.41 0.01
CA TYR A 40 8.08 -4.14 -0.60
C TYR A 40 8.34 -5.65 -0.63
N ARG A 41 9.56 -6.05 -0.95
CA ARG A 41 10.01 -7.44 -0.97
C ARG A 41 9.78 -8.14 0.38
N LYS A 42 10.23 -7.51 1.47
CA LYS A 42 10.06 -8.04 2.84
C LYS A 42 8.59 -8.06 3.28
N VAL A 43 7.85 -7.00 2.94
CA VAL A 43 6.46 -6.85 3.37
C VAL A 43 5.52 -7.76 2.58
N PHE A 44 5.54 -7.70 1.26
CA PHE A 44 4.52 -8.33 0.43
C PHE A 44 4.94 -9.67 -0.19
N PHE A 45 6.24 -9.94 -0.28
CA PHE A 45 6.78 -11.11 -0.97
C PHE A 45 7.60 -12.04 -0.07
N GLU A 46 7.36 -12.00 1.25
CA GLU A 46 7.93 -12.93 2.23
C GLU A 46 9.47 -13.05 2.17
N ASP A 47 10.11 -11.93 1.87
CA ASP A 47 11.58 -11.83 1.74
C ASP A 47 12.17 -12.69 0.59
N ALA A 48 11.33 -13.06 -0.40
CA ALA A 48 11.81 -13.75 -1.61
C ALA A 48 12.90 -12.93 -2.31
N CYS A 49 13.79 -13.58 -3.05
CA CYS A 49 14.85 -12.85 -3.77
C CYS A 49 14.24 -11.94 -4.87
N GLN A 50 14.99 -10.92 -5.29
CA GLN A 50 14.50 -9.97 -6.31
C GLN A 50 14.09 -10.66 -7.61
N ALA A 51 14.86 -11.65 -8.06
CA ALA A 51 14.57 -12.37 -9.30
C ALA A 51 13.23 -13.12 -9.21
N ASP A 52 12.95 -13.78 -8.08
CA ASP A 52 11.68 -14.49 -7.85
C ASP A 52 10.49 -13.54 -7.81
N VAL A 53 10.63 -12.39 -7.13
CA VAL A 53 9.59 -11.35 -7.12
C VAL A 53 9.29 -10.89 -8.53
N LEU A 54 10.30 -10.49 -9.30
CA LEU A 54 10.13 -9.99 -10.66
C LEU A 54 9.55 -11.06 -11.60
N SER A 55 10.00 -12.31 -11.49
CA SER A 55 9.44 -13.44 -12.23
C SER A 55 7.96 -13.65 -11.91
N SER A 56 7.57 -13.55 -10.64
CA SER A 56 6.18 -13.69 -10.21
C SER A 56 5.25 -12.58 -10.73
N LEU A 57 5.81 -11.44 -11.15
CA LEU A 57 5.10 -10.27 -11.66
C LEU A 57 5.20 -10.10 -13.19
N ALA A 58 6.00 -10.90 -13.89
CA ALA A 58 6.41 -10.66 -15.28
C ALA A 58 5.24 -10.54 -16.28
N SER A 59 4.11 -11.19 -16.08
CA SER A 59 2.94 -11.10 -16.98
C SER A 59 1.74 -10.43 -16.32
N LYS A 60 1.97 -9.70 -15.23
CA LYS A 60 0.88 -9.11 -14.43
C LYS A 60 0.87 -7.61 -14.54
N ARG A 61 -0.35 -7.06 -14.54
CA ARG A 61 -0.56 -5.65 -14.24
C ARG A 61 -0.64 -5.43 -12.75
N VAL A 62 0.30 -4.64 -12.24
CA VAL A 62 0.45 -4.32 -10.82
C VAL A 62 0.15 -2.84 -10.59
N VAL A 63 -0.65 -2.53 -9.59
CA VAL A 63 -1.04 -1.16 -9.24
C VAL A 63 -0.71 -0.89 -7.78
N ASP A 64 0.11 0.12 -7.51
CA ASP A 64 0.46 0.58 -6.15
C ASP A 64 -0.39 1.80 -5.78
N ILE A 65 -1.32 1.63 -4.86
CA ILE A 65 -2.28 2.65 -4.44
C ILE A 65 -1.74 3.43 -3.24
N GLY A 66 -1.65 4.75 -3.40
CA GLY A 66 -0.98 5.63 -2.45
C GLY A 66 0.53 5.51 -2.59
N CYS A 67 1.01 5.45 -3.83
CA CYS A 67 2.42 5.22 -4.15
C CYS A 67 3.35 6.34 -3.68
N GLY A 68 2.84 7.55 -3.43
CA GLY A 68 3.63 8.69 -2.98
C GLY A 68 4.77 9.02 -3.95
N LEU A 69 6.01 8.98 -3.44
CA LEU A 69 7.21 9.34 -4.21
C LEU A 69 7.94 8.13 -4.83
N THR A 70 7.36 6.94 -4.81
CA THR A 70 8.00 5.74 -5.38
C THR A 70 8.30 5.87 -6.89
N PRO A 71 7.47 6.52 -7.73
CA PRO A 71 7.80 6.74 -9.15
C PRO A 71 9.07 7.57 -9.36
N PHE A 72 9.41 8.42 -8.40
CA PHE A 72 10.52 9.37 -8.46
C PHE A 72 11.78 8.87 -7.76
N THR A 73 11.82 7.63 -7.27
CA THR A 73 12.91 7.09 -6.45
C THR A 73 13.53 5.88 -7.10
N GLU A 74 14.83 5.92 -7.36
CA GLU A 74 15.55 4.97 -8.22
C GLU A 74 15.49 3.52 -7.74
N ASP A 75 15.62 3.28 -6.44
CA ASP A 75 15.60 1.96 -5.80
C ASP A 75 14.20 1.49 -5.40
N SER A 76 13.15 2.21 -5.80
CA SER A 76 11.76 1.89 -5.47
C SER A 76 11.23 0.66 -6.21
N MET A 77 10.14 0.09 -5.67
CA MET A 77 9.39 -0.98 -6.33
C MET A 77 8.97 -0.59 -7.76
N PHE A 78 8.48 0.65 -7.94
CA PHE A 78 8.06 1.18 -9.24
C PHE A 78 9.21 1.14 -10.26
N GLN A 79 10.37 1.71 -9.92
CA GLN A 79 11.50 1.81 -10.85
C GLN A 79 12.19 0.47 -11.11
N VAL A 80 12.26 -0.42 -10.12
CA VAL A 80 12.81 -1.77 -10.30
C VAL A 80 11.90 -2.58 -11.23
N CYS A 81 10.59 -2.56 -11.01
CA CYS A 81 9.61 -3.24 -11.88
C CYS A 81 9.65 -2.70 -13.30
N ARG A 82 9.70 -1.36 -13.48
CA ARG A 82 9.81 -0.72 -14.79
C ARG A 82 11.05 -1.19 -15.56
N ARG A 83 12.23 -1.20 -14.93
CA ARG A 83 13.48 -1.66 -15.57
C ARG A 83 13.43 -3.14 -15.98
N SER A 84 12.61 -3.92 -15.30
CA SER A 84 12.42 -5.36 -15.56
C SER A 84 11.25 -5.64 -16.50
N GLY A 85 10.61 -4.63 -17.09
CA GLY A 85 9.51 -4.79 -18.03
C GLY A 85 8.17 -5.22 -17.41
N VAL A 86 8.01 -5.14 -16.08
CA VAL A 86 6.73 -5.39 -15.41
C VAL A 86 5.75 -4.24 -15.68
N ASP A 87 4.49 -4.55 -15.96
CA ASP A 87 3.42 -3.57 -16.17
C ASP A 87 2.95 -3.00 -14.83
N PHE A 88 3.74 -2.05 -14.28
CA PHE A 88 3.59 -1.49 -12.94
C PHE A 88 3.13 -0.04 -12.99
N TYR A 89 2.03 0.28 -12.27
CA TYR A 89 1.46 1.63 -12.17
C TYR A 89 1.51 2.14 -10.73
N GLY A 90 1.78 3.43 -10.56
CA GLY A 90 1.65 4.14 -9.29
C GLY A 90 0.45 5.08 -9.31
N ILE A 91 -0.41 4.99 -8.30
CA ILE A 91 -1.62 5.83 -8.17
C ILE A 91 -1.53 6.66 -6.90
N ASP A 92 -1.59 7.97 -7.03
CA ASP A 92 -1.68 8.89 -5.89
C ASP A 92 -2.30 10.23 -6.36
N PRO A 93 -3.36 10.76 -5.70
CA PRO A 93 -3.97 12.02 -6.10
C PRO A 93 -3.01 13.21 -6.05
N LYS A 94 -1.95 13.16 -5.23
CA LYS A 94 -0.94 14.21 -5.15
C LYS A 94 -0.08 14.35 -6.42
N LEU A 95 -0.08 13.37 -7.29
CA LEU A 95 0.63 13.45 -8.58
C LEU A 95 0.04 14.53 -9.49
N ALA A 96 -1.23 14.95 -9.27
CA ALA A 96 -1.85 16.07 -9.98
C ALA A 96 -1.13 17.41 -9.75
N ASP A 97 -0.52 17.58 -8.58
CA ASP A 97 0.21 18.80 -8.22
C ASP A 97 1.65 18.85 -8.78
N GLY A 98 2.03 17.83 -9.56
CA GLY A 98 3.39 17.61 -10.02
C GLY A 98 4.34 17.15 -8.91
N PHE A 99 5.60 17.03 -9.25
CA PHE A 99 6.65 16.63 -8.30
C PHE A 99 6.90 17.73 -7.25
N LYS A 100 6.55 17.43 -6.00
CA LYS A 100 6.85 18.31 -4.87
C LYS A 100 7.57 17.50 -3.78
N PHE A 101 8.78 17.92 -3.44
CA PHE A 101 9.64 17.23 -2.50
C PHE A 101 10.28 18.21 -1.52
N GLY A 102 9.71 18.29 -0.34
CA GLY A 102 10.12 19.22 0.70
C GLY A 102 11.14 18.66 1.69
N LEU A 103 11.59 19.50 2.63
CA LEU A 103 12.51 19.11 3.69
C LEU A 103 11.97 17.97 4.56
N PHE A 104 10.69 18.02 4.91
CA PHE A 104 10.04 16.97 5.71
C PHE A 104 9.96 15.63 4.96
N ASP A 105 9.71 15.65 3.65
CA ASP A 105 9.71 14.44 2.83
C ASP A 105 11.13 13.83 2.78
N ARG A 106 12.18 14.66 2.72
CA ARG A 106 13.59 14.24 2.79
C ARG A 106 13.90 13.53 4.10
N LEU A 107 13.61 14.19 5.20
CA LEU A 107 13.86 13.64 6.56
C LEU A 107 13.13 12.32 6.75
N LYS A 108 11.88 12.23 6.33
CA LYS A 108 11.08 11.02 6.46
C LYS A 108 11.56 9.91 5.51
N SER A 109 11.97 10.24 4.28
CA SER A 109 12.53 9.26 3.35
C SER A 109 13.78 8.59 3.93
N VAL A 110 14.69 9.37 4.51
CA VAL A 110 15.86 8.84 5.22
C VAL A 110 15.44 7.98 6.42
N ALA A 111 14.50 8.46 7.25
CA ALA A 111 14.03 7.72 8.42
C ALA A 111 13.30 6.40 8.05
N THR A 112 12.73 6.31 6.85
CA THR A 112 12.06 5.10 6.34
C THR A 112 12.98 4.18 5.52
N GLY A 113 14.28 4.48 5.47
CA GLY A 113 15.28 3.63 4.84
C GLY A 113 15.42 3.81 3.32
N ALA A 114 15.01 4.96 2.79
CA ALA A 114 15.27 5.28 1.39
C ALA A 114 16.80 5.41 1.19
N THR A 115 17.34 4.65 0.25
CA THR A 115 18.76 4.67 -0.12
C THR A 115 19.04 5.69 -1.22
N SER A 116 18.01 6.12 -1.95
CA SER A 116 18.08 7.17 -2.95
C SER A 116 17.06 8.28 -2.71
N MET A 117 17.42 9.50 -3.09
CA MET A 117 16.50 10.65 -2.99
C MET A 117 15.61 10.73 -4.23
N PRO A 118 14.32 11.09 -4.05
CA PRO A 118 13.42 11.29 -5.18
C PRO A 118 13.91 12.39 -6.12
N ARG A 119 13.73 12.17 -7.43
CA ARG A 119 14.13 13.07 -8.52
C ARG A 119 13.00 13.24 -9.52
N ALA A 120 12.79 14.47 -9.98
CA ALA A 120 11.73 14.80 -10.94
C ALA A 120 11.96 14.22 -12.35
N ASP A 121 13.22 13.95 -12.70
CA ASP A 121 13.65 13.46 -14.01
C ASP A 121 13.67 11.92 -14.14
N MET A 122 13.08 11.21 -13.17
CA MET A 122 13.00 9.76 -13.25
C MET A 122 12.11 9.31 -14.43
N PRO A 123 12.51 8.28 -15.18
CA PRO A 123 11.72 7.77 -16.30
C PRO A 123 10.49 6.98 -15.85
N GLY A 124 9.50 6.83 -16.76
CA GLY A 124 8.30 6.00 -16.53
C GLY A 124 7.16 6.75 -15.85
N GLN A 125 7.22 8.08 -15.77
CA GLN A 125 6.20 8.89 -15.11
C GLN A 125 4.82 8.82 -15.79
N GLU A 126 4.74 8.37 -17.03
CA GLU A 126 3.49 8.10 -17.75
C GLU A 126 2.63 7.00 -17.09
N LYS A 127 3.26 6.16 -16.25
CA LYS A 127 2.59 5.14 -15.42
C LYS A 127 2.37 5.61 -13.97
N ALA A 128 2.73 6.83 -13.64
CA ALA A 128 2.44 7.48 -12.37
C ALA A 128 1.21 8.39 -12.54
N ILE A 129 0.04 7.91 -12.12
CA ILE A 129 -1.25 8.49 -12.49
C ILE A 129 -1.86 9.20 -11.28
N ALA A 130 -2.29 10.44 -11.51
CA ALA A 130 -3.06 11.22 -10.53
C ALA A 130 -4.51 10.74 -10.50
N ALA A 131 -4.85 9.86 -9.55
CA ALA A 131 -6.22 9.39 -9.36
C ALA A 131 -6.51 9.08 -7.89
N PHE A 132 -7.78 9.04 -7.53
CA PHE A 132 -8.27 8.59 -6.24
C PHE A 132 -8.46 7.07 -6.25
N ALA A 133 -8.29 6.44 -5.09
CA ALA A 133 -8.39 4.99 -4.94
C ALA A 133 -9.82 4.44 -5.17
N ASP A 134 -10.84 5.28 -5.04
CA ASP A 134 -12.26 4.96 -5.29
C ASP A 134 -12.72 5.33 -6.71
N ASN A 135 -11.79 5.68 -7.60
CA ASN A 135 -12.05 5.96 -9.02
C ASN A 135 -10.76 5.74 -9.83
N LEU A 136 -10.47 4.50 -10.20
CA LEU A 136 -9.24 4.10 -10.87
C LEU A 136 -9.36 4.13 -12.39
N PRO A 137 -8.35 4.63 -13.11
CA PRO A 137 -8.38 4.75 -14.57
C PRO A 137 -8.06 3.40 -15.27
N PHE A 138 -8.62 2.31 -14.78
CA PHE A 138 -8.46 0.97 -15.34
C PHE A 138 -9.81 0.39 -15.74
N ALA A 139 -9.81 -0.41 -16.81
CA ALA A 139 -10.99 -1.16 -17.22
C ALA A 139 -11.36 -2.24 -16.18
N ASP A 140 -12.58 -2.71 -16.22
CA ASP A 140 -13.04 -3.82 -15.40
C ASP A 140 -12.15 -5.05 -15.67
N GLN A 141 -11.83 -5.78 -14.61
CA GLN A 141 -11.07 -7.03 -14.66
C GLN A 141 -9.77 -6.91 -15.49
N SER A 142 -8.97 -5.86 -15.25
CA SER A 142 -7.74 -5.60 -15.98
C SER A 142 -6.48 -5.50 -15.10
N VAL A 143 -6.61 -5.67 -13.79
CA VAL A 143 -5.52 -5.58 -12.81
C VAL A 143 -5.36 -6.92 -12.10
N ASP A 144 -4.13 -7.43 -12.04
CA ASP A 144 -3.82 -8.72 -11.39
C ASP A 144 -3.48 -8.57 -9.91
N LEU A 145 -2.80 -7.47 -9.56
CA LEU A 145 -2.31 -7.22 -8.21
C LEU A 145 -2.47 -5.75 -7.84
N ILE A 146 -3.12 -5.51 -6.72
CA ILE A 146 -3.15 -4.21 -6.06
C ILE A 146 -2.26 -4.27 -4.82
N LEU A 147 -1.31 -3.34 -4.73
CA LEU A 147 -0.52 -3.08 -3.52
C LEU A 147 -1.03 -1.80 -2.88
N SER A 148 -1.11 -1.77 -1.57
CA SER A 148 -1.33 -0.50 -0.85
C SER A 148 -0.56 -0.51 0.47
N CYS A 149 0.31 0.49 0.59
CA CYS A 149 1.20 0.61 1.72
C CYS A 149 0.94 1.91 2.50
N TRP A 150 0.56 1.79 3.79
CA TRP A 150 0.30 2.89 4.69
C TRP A 150 -0.93 3.77 4.37
N LEU A 151 -1.69 3.48 3.34
CA LEU A 151 -2.87 4.26 2.99
C LEU A 151 -4.12 3.74 3.70
N LEU A 152 -4.51 2.49 3.42
CA LEU A 152 -5.77 1.92 3.91
C LEU A 152 -5.61 1.48 5.36
N PHE A 153 -6.64 1.70 6.16
CA PHE A 153 -6.71 1.49 7.60
C PHE A 153 -5.77 2.38 8.44
N ALA A 154 -4.64 2.86 7.87
CA ALA A 154 -3.73 3.77 8.54
C ALA A 154 -4.16 5.23 8.35
N TRP A 155 -4.21 5.73 7.11
CA TRP A 155 -4.65 7.09 6.78
C TRP A 155 -6.13 7.20 6.51
N ILE A 156 -6.70 6.24 5.77
CA ILE A 156 -8.13 6.14 5.48
C ILE A 156 -8.75 5.18 6.48
N GLN A 157 -9.59 5.72 7.37
CA GLN A 157 -10.27 4.98 8.44
C GLN A 157 -11.79 5.12 8.38
N ASP A 158 -12.31 5.93 7.46
CA ASP A 158 -13.74 6.07 7.22
C ASP A 158 -14.27 4.84 6.49
N GLU A 159 -15.27 4.17 7.07
CA GLU A 159 -15.81 2.91 6.53
C GLU A 159 -16.49 3.12 5.18
N THR A 160 -17.21 4.22 5.01
CA THR A 160 -17.94 4.51 3.77
C THR A 160 -16.94 4.67 2.60
N LEU A 161 -15.85 5.39 2.86
CA LEU A 161 -14.79 5.56 1.87
C LEU A 161 -14.05 4.23 1.61
N LEU A 162 -13.76 3.44 2.65
CA LEU A 162 -13.15 2.11 2.48
C LEU A 162 -14.03 1.22 1.62
N VAL A 163 -15.35 1.18 1.85
CA VAL A 163 -16.28 0.39 1.03
C VAL A 163 -16.23 0.82 -0.43
N ARG A 164 -16.25 2.13 -0.73
CA ARG A 164 -16.12 2.63 -2.11
C ARG A 164 -14.82 2.21 -2.76
N ILE A 165 -13.70 2.34 -2.04
CA ILE A 165 -12.37 1.95 -2.53
C ILE A 165 -12.33 0.46 -2.84
N PHE A 166 -12.80 -0.39 -1.94
CA PHE A 166 -12.77 -1.83 -2.17
C PHE A 166 -13.77 -2.30 -3.22
N THR A 167 -14.90 -1.57 -3.41
CA THR A 167 -15.80 -1.79 -4.55
C THR A 167 -15.09 -1.49 -5.87
N GLU A 168 -14.31 -0.42 -5.92
CA GLU A 168 -13.52 -0.08 -7.10
C GLU A 168 -12.38 -1.09 -7.35
N PHE A 169 -11.73 -1.56 -6.29
CA PHE A 169 -10.73 -2.62 -6.39
C PHE A 169 -11.36 -3.92 -6.93
N ASP A 170 -12.55 -4.26 -6.45
CA ASP A 170 -13.28 -5.43 -6.95
C ASP A 170 -13.61 -5.29 -8.45
N ARG A 171 -14.01 -4.10 -8.90
CA ARG A 171 -14.30 -3.84 -10.32
C ARG A 171 -13.08 -4.07 -11.20
N VAL A 172 -11.92 -3.53 -10.82
CA VAL A 172 -10.71 -3.58 -11.68
C VAL A 172 -9.95 -4.90 -11.58
N LEU A 173 -10.10 -5.66 -10.50
CA LEU A 173 -9.38 -6.93 -10.31
C LEU A 173 -9.91 -8.04 -11.22
N VAL A 174 -8.98 -8.72 -11.90
CA VAL A 174 -9.28 -9.98 -12.61
C VAL A 174 -9.75 -11.07 -11.63
N PRO A 175 -10.49 -12.09 -12.09
CA PRO A 175 -10.73 -13.30 -11.32
C PRO A 175 -9.39 -13.91 -10.83
N ARG A 176 -9.29 -14.28 -9.55
CA ARG A 176 -8.06 -14.68 -8.85
C ARG A 176 -7.01 -13.59 -8.70
N GLY A 177 -7.28 -12.36 -9.12
CA GLY A 177 -6.47 -11.20 -8.75
C GLY A 177 -6.44 -11.01 -7.24
N HIS A 178 -5.44 -10.33 -6.73
CA HIS A 178 -5.33 -10.15 -5.28
C HIS A 178 -4.92 -8.75 -4.87
N ILE A 179 -5.27 -8.40 -3.64
CA ILE A 179 -4.91 -7.15 -2.97
C ILE A 179 -3.94 -7.49 -1.84
N SER A 180 -2.82 -6.79 -1.75
CA SER A 180 -1.89 -6.89 -0.62
C SER A 180 -1.80 -5.55 0.11
N LEU A 181 -2.10 -5.56 1.41
CA LEU A 181 -2.24 -4.39 2.25
C LEU A 181 -1.26 -4.40 3.40
N PHE A 182 -0.66 -3.25 3.68
CA PHE A 182 0.20 -3.05 4.85
C PHE A 182 0.21 -1.58 5.30
N PRO A 183 0.18 -1.28 6.61
CA PRO A 183 -0.15 -2.18 7.70
C PRO A 183 -1.65 -2.43 7.80
N THR A 184 -2.04 -3.57 8.40
CA THR A 184 -3.44 -3.86 8.72
C THR A 184 -3.61 -4.31 10.16
N MET A 185 -4.82 -4.17 10.69
CA MET A 185 -5.23 -4.81 11.93
C MET A 185 -5.40 -6.32 11.74
N GLY A 186 -5.44 -7.08 12.82
CA GLY A 186 -5.89 -8.46 12.77
C GLY A 186 -7.32 -8.55 12.19
N TRP A 187 -7.60 -9.54 11.37
CA TRP A 187 -8.88 -9.63 10.64
C TRP A 187 -10.12 -9.57 11.54
N PRO A 188 -10.16 -10.23 12.72
CA PRO A 188 -11.29 -10.09 13.63
C PRO A 188 -11.56 -8.66 14.11
N SER A 189 -10.52 -7.82 14.13
CA SER A 189 -10.66 -6.40 14.48
C SER A 189 -11.15 -5.58 13.28
N VAL A 190 -10.77 -5.95 12.04
CA VAL A 190 -11.32 -5.36 10.81
C VAL A 190 -12.83 -5.65 10.74
N GLU A 191 -13.26 -6.90 10.91
CA GLU A 191 -14.66 -7.30 10.88
C GLU A 191 -15.51 -6.55 11.90
N ARG A 192 -15.01 -6.44 13.13
CA ARG A 192 -15.70 -5.73 14.20
C ARG A 192 -15.79 -4.22 13.97
N ARG A 193 -14.74 -3.61 13.40
CA ARG A 193 -14.66 -2.15 13.22
C ARG A 193 -15.31 -1.68 11.94
N TYR A 194 -15.32 -2.51 10.90
CA TYR A 194 -15.80 -2.20 9.55
C TYR A 194 -16.74 -3.28 9.03
N PRO A 195 -17.94 -3.43 9.61
CA PRO A 195 -18.85 -4.54 9.29
C PRO A 195 -19.37 -4.52 7.85
N SER A 196 -19.58 -3.34 7.27
CA SER A 196 -20.00 -3.19 5.87
C SER A 196 -18.90 -3.59 4.90
N LEU A 197 -17.65 -3.22 5.21
CA LEU A 197 -16.49 -3.64 4.46
C LEU A 197 -16.28 -5.16 4.57
N ALA A 198 -16.39 -5.73 5.77
CA ALA A 198 -16.24 -7.16 5.99
C ALA A 198 -17.28 -7.97 5.19
N LYS A 199 -18.51 -7.46 5.07
CA LYS A 199 -19.56 -8.06 4.22
C LYS A 199 -19.19 -8.04 2.74
N LEU A 200 -18.64 -6.92 2.24
CA LEU A 200 -18.16 -6.81 0.86
C LEU A 200 -17.02 -7.83 0.60
N LEU A 201 -16.09 -7.94 1.54
CA LEU A 201 -14.92 -8.80 1.42
C LEU A 201 -15.17 -10.28 1.76
N ALA A 202 -16.40 -10.69 2.08
CA ALA A 202 -16.75 -12.08 2.29
C ALA A 202 -16.54 -12.96 1.04
N SER A 203 -16.49 -12.35 -0.16
CA SER A 203 -16.16 -13.00 -1.43
C SER A 203 -14.66 -13.15 -1.67
N TYR A 204 -13.82 -12.82 -0.70
CA TYR A 204 -12.37 -12.94 -0.79
C TYR A 204 -11.82 -13.98 0.18
N GLN A 205 -10.82 -14.74 -0.26
CA GLN A 205 -9.98 -15.51 0.64
C GLN A 205 -9.02 -14.56 1.35
N VAL A 206 -9.10 -14.49 2.68
CA VAL A 206 -8.25 -13.63 3.51
C VAL A 206 -7.12 -14.44 4.10
N SER A 207 -5.90 -13.98 3.93
CA SER A 207 -4.72 -14.48 4.64
C SER A 207 -3.95 -13.33 5.28
N GLN A 208 -3.38 -13.57 6.46
CA GLN A 208 -2.64 -12.56 7.20
C GLN A 208 -1.33 -13.12 7.75
N ARG A 209 -0.27 -12.30 7.66
CA ARG A 209 1.03 -12.55 8.27
C ARG A 209 1.39 -11.43 9.23
N PHE A 210 1.74 -11.81 10.48
CA PHE A 210 2.13 -10.84 11.50
C PHE A 210 3.59 -10.45 11.31
N LEU A 211 3.85 -9.14 11.26
CA LEU A 211 5.20 -8.59 11.10
C LEU A 211 5.62 -7.85 12.37
N VAL A 212 6.84 -8.12 12.80
CA VAL A 212 7.53 -7.43 13.89
C VAL A 212 8.85 -6.93 13.35
N GLY A 213 9.15 -5.65 13.56
CA GLY A 213 10.50 -5.13 13.36
C GLY A 213 11.00 -5.02 11.92
N VAL A 214 10.12 -4.84 10.92
CA VAL A 214 10.55 -4.57 9.54
C VAL A 214 11.41 -3.32 9.45
N ASN A 215 11.13 -2.35 10.32
CA ASN A 215 12.01 -1.23 10.66
C ASN A 215 11.68 -0.83 12.11
N PRO A 216 12.49 -1.20 13.11
CA PRO A 216 12.18 -1.03 14.53
C PRO A 216 11.88 0.42 14.94
N SER A 217 12.44 1.39 14.23
CA SER A 217 12.26 2.81 14.53
C SER A 217 10.94 3.42 14.02
N SER A 218 10.22 2.74 13.12
CA SER A 218 9.07 3.34 12.45
C SER A 218 7.84 2.44 12.34
N MET A 219 7.93 1.15 12.70
CA MET A 219 6.84 0.20 12.46
C MET A 219 6.49 -0.62 13.69
N PRO A 220 5.40 -0.27 14.36
CA PRO A 220 4.84 -1.11 15.41
C PRO A 220 4.34 -2.45 14.85
N PRO A 221 4.25 -3.50 15.68
CA PRO A 221 3.78 -4.82 15.27
C PRO A 221 2.39 -4.76 14.63
N THR A 222 2.27 -5.23 13.39
CA THR A 222 1.04 -5.17 12.59
C THR A 222 0.95 -6.38 11.64
N PHE A 223 -0.15 -6.46 10.87
CA PHE A 223 -0.31 -7.50 9.86
C PHE A 223 -0.08 -6.98 8.44
N VAL A 224 0.40 -7.86 7.59
CA VAL A 224 0.16 -7.81 6.13
C VAL A 224 -1.07 -8.64 5.85
N THR A 225 -1.99 -8.11 5.08
CA THR A 225 -3.20 -8.82 4.66
C THR A 225 -3.17 -9.03 3.16
N ARG A 226 -3.40 -10.25 2.73
CA ARG A 226 -3.63 -10.61 1.34
C ARG A 226 -5.08 -11.06 1.18
N LEU A 227 -5.77 -10.46 0.22
CA LEU A 227 -7.14 -10.77 -0.17
C LEU A 227 -7.11 -11.31 -1.60
N VAL A 228 -7.55 -12.54 -1.82
CA VAL A 228 -7.62 -13.17 -3.14
C VAL A 228 -9.07 -13.25 -3.56
N LYS A 229 -9.40 -12.67 -4.73
CA LYS A 229 -10.76 -12.68 -5.27
C LYS A 229 -11.13 -14.11 -5.70
N TYR A 230 -12.28 -14.61 -5.24
CA TYR A 230 -12.79 -15.90 -5.69
C TYR A 230 -13.16 -15.86 -7.17
N LEU A 231 -13.18 -17.03 -7.82
CA LEU A 231 -13.89 -17.23 -9.07
C LEU A 231 -15.39 -17.22 -8.77
N ILE A 232 -16.10 -16.24 -9.25
CA ILE A 232 -17.56 -16.24 -9.31
C ILE A 232 -17.96 -16.59 -10.72
#